data_b6eb1c875c732e580f840b3a022a66ea
#
_entry.id   b6eb1c875c732e580f840b3a022a66ea
#
_cell.length_a   1.000
_cell.length_b   1.000
_cell.length_c   1.000
_cell.angle_alpha   90.00
_cell.angle_beta   90.00
_cell.angle_gamma   90.00
#
_symmetry.space_group_name_H-M   'P 1'
#
loop_
_entity.id
_entity.type
_entity.pdbx_description
1 polymer ?
#
loop_
_entity_poly.entity_id
_entity_poly.type
_entity_poly.pdbx_seq_one_letter_code
_entity_poly.pdbx_strand_id
1 'polypeptide(L)'
;MNLLEKIITVPFGYLLDFLYQFTTNYGVALILFAIIVRLVLLPITAKSKKSMMKMSRIQPRIQELQKKYENDKQKQQEAIQQLQKEEGATMGCGGCLWSLLPMLILIPLYQVIRQPMVYMLHESLENVNAIIDVIKGADGSLFGENNYYDQLTAARHLPDFLNAIKEAGISFANEKTAQGLNFNFLGIDLGQQPVFNVFGPNWAWDWNHVGAFLIPLLSGGSQVLSMHLSQKTNNSVITDENGIQDKEAAEKSQSAQQSKMMMWMFPLMSLWIGFTVPAALSLYWFIGGVVAMVENEILTKHYRKIYDAEDAIRLKKAMELEAIEAEKERQRAERRAANPDGITENTSKKKLQQKQRQEAEAAKAAAAKEYAARKGIVEEEVEEKTTLSGIADRPYCKGRAYDPNRYSNTEE
;
A
#
# COMPACT_ATOMS: atom_id res chain seq x y z
N MET A 1 10.41 2.57 -34.04
CA MET A 1 9.40 2.99 -33.04
C MET A 1 8.84 1.76 -32.34
N ASN A 2 9.02 1.68 -31.03
CA ASN A 2 8.48 0.60 -30.20
C ASN A 2 6.96 0.73 -30.06
N LEU A 3 6.25 -0.37 -29.74
CA LEU A 3 4.79 -0.37 -29.58
C LEU A 3 4.32 0.68 -28.54
N LEU A 4 5.03 0.81 -27.45
CA LEU A 4 4.76 1.78 -26.38
C LEU A 4 4.88 3.23 -26.85
N GLU A 5 5.83 3.50 -27.72
CA GLU A 5 6.06 4.80 -28.34
C GLU A 5 4.87 5.19 -29.26
N LYS A 6 4.41 4.28 -30.09
CA LYS A 6 3.27 4.53 -30.98
C LYS A 6 1.94 4.71 -30.21
N ILE A 7 1.72 3.93 -29.17
CA ILE A 7 0.43 3.90 -28.46
C ILE A 7 0.32 5.01 -27.41
N ILE A 8 1.42 5.42 -26.79
CA ILE A 8 1.38 6.36 -25.66
C ILE A 8 2.18 7.64 -25.96
N THR A 9 3.44 7.52 -26.37
CA THR A 9 4.31 8.71 -26.53
C THR A 9 3.80 9.64 -27.62
N VAL A 10 3.44 9.10 -28.80
CA VAL A 10 2.94 9.92 -29.91
C VAL A 10 1.61 10.60 -29.56
N PRO A 11 0.56 9.92 -29.03
CA PRO A 11 -0.64 10.61 -28.57
C PRO A 11 -0.40 11.65 -27.47
N PHE A 12 0.57 11.42 -26.58
CA PHE A 12 0.95 12.42 -25.57
C PHE A 12 1.57 13.65 -26.20
N GLY A 13 2.42 13.46 -27.23
CA GLY A 13 2.98 14.56 -27.99
C GLY A 13 1.91 15.41 -28.66
N TYR A 14 0.96 14.78 -29.36
CA TYR A 14 -0.16 15.48 -30.00
C TYR A 14 -1.06 16.21 -28.98
N LEU A 15 -1.34 15.58 -27.84
CA LEU A 15 -2.13 16.21 -26.79
C LEU A 15 -1.41 17.44 -26.22
N LEU A 16 -0.10 17.32 -25.94
CA LEU A 16 0.68 18.42 -25.39
C LEU A 16 0.85 19.55 -26.41
N ASP A 17 1.06 19.23 -27.69
CA ASP A 17 1.06 20.20 -28.77
C ASP A 17 -0.28 20.94 -28.88
N PHE A 18 -1.39 20.22 -28.92
CA PHE A 18 -2.72 20.82 -28.94
C PHE A 18 -2.93 21.81 -27.77
N LEU A 19 -2.55 21.40 -26.54
CA LEU A 19 -2.65 22.27 -25.37
C LEU A 19 -1.71 23.46 -25.46
N TYR A 20 -0.51 23.27 -26.01
CA TYR A 20 0.43 24.35 -26.21
C TYR A 20 -0.07 25.37 -27.27
N GLN A 21 -0.65 24.93 -28.37
CA GLN A 21 -1.25 25.82 -29.37
C GLN A 21 -2.38 26.67 -28.78
N PHE A 22 -3.13 26.15 -27.81
CA PHE A 22 -4.20 26.87 -27.15
C PHE A 22 -3.68 27.88 -26.11
N THR A 23 -2.62 27.53 -25.37
CA THR A 23 -2.11 28.32 -24.25
C THR A 23 -0.91 29.21 -24.60
N THR A 24 -0.21 28.92 -25.69
CA THR A 24 1.07 29.54 -26.10
C THR A 24 2.14 29.55 -25.02
N ASN A 25 1.97 28.76 -23.96
CA ASN A 25 2.89 28.65 -22.84
C ASN A 25 3.07 27.19 -22.46
N TYR A 26 4.33 26.72 -22.48
CA TYR A 26 4.65 25.31 -22.24
C TYR A 26 4.28 24.86 -20.83
N GLY A 27 4.51 25.69 -19.80
CA GLY A 27 4.18 25.36 -18.42
C GLY A 27 2.67 25.21 -18.18
N VAL A 28 1.87 26.13 -18.77
CA VAL A 28 0.39 26.02 -18.68
C VAL A 28 -0.10 24.79 -19.42
N ALA A 29 0.42 24.53 -20.63
CA ALA A 29 0.08 23.32 -21.39
C ALA A 29 0.40 22.05 -20.60
N LEU A 30 1.54 22.00 -19.93
CA LEU A 30 1.97 20.87 -19.12
C LEU A 30 1.10 20.67 -17.88
N ILE A 31 0.66 21.75 -17.24
CA ILE A 31 -0.30 21.70 -16.11
C ILE A 31 -1.63 21.11 -16.56
N LEU A 32 -2.18 21.62 -17.66
CA LEU A 32 -3.44 21.10 -18.24
C LEU A 32 -3.29 19.63 -18.64
N PHE A 33 -2.18 19.29 -19.27
CA PHE A 33 -1.85 17.90 -19.62
C PHE A 33 -1.84 17.00 -18.38
N ALA A 34 -1.18 17.41 -17.30
CA ALA A 34 -1.12 16.64 -16.05
C ALA A 34 -2.52 16.40 -15.47
N ILE A 35 -3.38 17.41 -15.48
CA ILE A 35 -4.76 17.31 -15.02
C ILE A 35 -5.57 16.35 -15.89
N ILE A 36 -5.50 16.51 -17.22
CA ILE A 36 -6.24 15.66 -18.17
C ILE A 36 -5.84 14.19 -18.03
N VAL A 37 -4.54 13.90 -17.98
CA VAL A 37 -4.04 12.54 -17.79
C VAL A 37 -4.56 11.95 -16.47
N ARG A 38 -4.57 12.71 -15.39
CA ARG A 38 -5.12 12.28 -14.10
C ARG A 38 -6.62 11.99 -14.17
N LEU A 39 -7.39 12.84 -14.84
CA LEU A 39 -8.84 12.63 -15.02
C LEU A 39 -9.13 11.38 -15.87
N VAL A 40 -8.38 11.14 -16.92
CA VAL A 40 -8.49 9.92 -17.74
C VAL A 40 -8.19 8.66 -16.92
N LEU A 41 -7.23 8.74 -16.00
CA LEU A 41 -6.85 7.63 -15.13
C LEU A 41 -7.74 7.47 -13.90
N LEU A 42 -8.60 8.45 -13.59
CA LEU A 42 -9.44 8.46 -12.39
C LEU A 42 -10.25 7.16 -12.18
N PRO A 43 -10.92 6.56 -13.19
CA PRO A 43 -11.66 5.32 -12.97
C PRO A 43 -10.77 4.15 -12.56
N ILE A 44 -9.52 4.14 -12.99
CA ILE A 44 -8.53 3.11 -12.66
C ILE A 44 -8.01 3.34 -11.24
N THR A 45 -7.60 4.58 -10.93
CA THR A 45 -7.12 4.95 -9.59
C THR A 45 -8.21 4.77 -8.54
N ALA A 46 -9.48 5.04 -8.87
CA ALA A 46 -10.62 4.78 -8.00
C ALA A 46 -10.78 3.29 -7.65
N LYS A 47 -10.68 2.39 -8.65
CA LYS A 47 -10.71 0.94 -8.40
C LYS A 47 -9.55 0.47 -7.53
N SER A 48 -8.33 0.97 -7.83
CA SER A 48 -7.13 0.68 -7.03
C SER A 48 -7.30 1.16 -5.59
N LYS A 49 -7.79 2.38 -5.38
CA LYS A 49 -8.06 2.95 -4.06
C LYS A 49 -9.07 2.11 -3.28
N LYS A 50 -10.17 1.70 -3.91
CA LYS A 50 -11.18 0.82 -3.30
C LYS A 50 -10.56 -0.50 -2.81
N SER A 51 -9.76 -1.15 -3.65
CA SER A 51 -9.08 -2.41 -3.30
C SER A 51 -8.08 -2.21 -2.14
N MET A 52 -7.30 -1.13 -2.17
CA MET A 52 -6.34 -0.80 -1.12
C MET A 52 -7.04 -0.54 0.23
N MET A 53 -8.17 0.19 0.23
CA MET A 53 -8.95 0.42 1.45
C MET A 53 -9.55 -0.87 2.01
N LYS A 54 -10.04 -1.78 1.15
CA LYS A 54 -10.49 -3.12 1.58
C LYS A 54 -9.36 -3.92 2.22
N MET A 55 -8.17 -3.91 1.60
CA MET A 55 -7.01 -4.60 2.15
C MET A 55 -6.59 -4.02 3.50
N SER A 56 -6.63 -2.69 3.67
CA SER A 56 -6.32 -2.03 4.94
C SER A 56 -7.29 -2.44 6.05
N ARG A 57 -8.58 -2.62 5.75
CA ARG A 57 -9.59 -3.03 6.75
C ARG A 57 -9.33 -4.41 7.33
N ILE A 58 -8.89 -5.36 6.52
CA ILE A 58 -8.65 -6.75 6.97
C ILE A 58 -7.25 -6.96 7.55
N GLN A 59 -6.44 -5.91 7.66
CA GLN A 59 -5.06 -5.99 8.13
C GLN A 59 -4.90 -6.58 9.54
N PRO A 60 -5.74 -6.24 10.55
CA PRO A 60 -5.66 -6.86 11.88
C PRO A 60 -5.85 -8.38 11.81
N ARG A 61 -6.86 -8.84 11.07
CA ARG A 61 -7.15 -10.27 10.88
C ARG A 61 -6.01 -11.00 10.17
N ILE A 62 -5.34 -10.34 9.21
CA ILE A 62 -4.12 -10.88 8.58
C ILE A 62 -3.02 -11.07 9.62
N GLN A 63 -2.82 -10.11 10.55
CA GLN A 63 -1.81 -10.22 11.60
C GLN A 63 -2.14 -11.36 12.59
N GLU A 64 -3.39 -11.56 12.93
CA GLU A 64 -3.82 -12.70 13.76
C GLU A 64 -3.51 -14.04 13.09
N LEU A 65 -3.82 -14.15 11.77
CA LEU A 65 -3.47 -15.33 11.00
C LEU A 65 -1.95 -15.55 10.91
N GLN A 66 -1.18 -14.48 10.78
CA GLN A 66 0.29 -14.53 10.79
C GLN A 66 0.85 -15.05 12.10
N LYS A 67 0.29 -14.61 13.23
CA LYS A 67 0.66 -15.12 14.56
C LYS A 67 0.21 -16.57 14.76
N LYS A 68 -1.03 -16.90 14.35
CA LYS A 68 -1.62 -18.24 14.53
C LYS A 68 -0.84 -19.31 13.78
N TYR A 69 -0.33 -19.00 12.61
CA TYR A 69 0.40 -19.93 11.73
C TYR A 69 1.89 -19.57 11.60
N GLU A 70 2.51 -19.02 12.64
CA GLU A 70 3.92 -18.57 12.62
C GLU A 70 4.90 -19.66 12.17
N ASN A 71 4.65 -20.90 12.59
CA ASN A 71 5.49 -22.06 12.30
C ASN A 71 5.13 -22.80 10.99
N ASP A 72 4.02 -22.42 10.31
CA ASP A 72 3.58 -23.08 9.07
C ASP A 72 3.25 -22.00 8.01
N LYS A 73 4.30 -21.59 7.28
CA LYS A 73 4.19 -20.54 6.27
C LYS A 73 3.23 -20.87 5.13
N GLN A 74 3.05 -22.16 4.82
CA GLN A 74 2.14 -22.57 3.74
C GLN A 74 0.69 -22.38 4.17
N LYS A 75 0.30 -22.89 5.36
CA LYS A 75 -1.04 -22.68 5.91
C LYS A 75 -1.33 -21.21 6.19
N GLN A 76 -0.31 -20.44 6.65
CA GLN A 76 -0.43 -19.01 6.82
C GLN A 76 -0.83 -18.32 5.51
N GLN A 77 -0.14 -18.66 4.40
CA GLN A 77 -0.40 -18.05 3.11
C GLN A 77 -1.76 -18.47 2.53
N GLU A 78 -2.15 -19.73 2.69
CA GLU A 78 -3.48 -20.23 2.30
C GLU A 78 -4.60 -19.55 3.06
N ALA A 79 -4.48 -19.42 4.39
CA ALA A 79 -5.47 -18.75 5.24
C ALA A 79 -5.61 -17.26 4.91
N ILE A 80 -4.50 -16.57 4.65
CA ILE A 80 -4.52 -15.16 4.22
C ILE A 80 -5.19 -15.01 2.86
N GLN A 81 -4.87 -15.88 1.89
CA GLN A 81 -5.51 -15.86 0.57
C GLN A 81 -7.01 -16.14 0.65
N GLN A 82 -7.41 -17.05 1.53
CA GLN A 82 -8.83 -17.35 1.75
C GLN A 82 -9.55 -16.14 2.33
N LEU A 83 -9.01 -15.52 3.39
CA LEU A 83 -9.55 -14.28 3.97
C LEU A 83 -9.68 -13.17 2.92
N GLN A 84 -8.65 -12.97 2.11
CA GLN A 84 -8.68 -11.96 1.04
C GLN A 84 -9.76 -12.25 -0.02
N LYS A 85 -10.00 -13.51 -0.36
CA LYS A 85 -11.08 -13.92 -1.27
C LYS A 85 -12.46 -13.70 -0.68
N GLU A 86 -12.66 -14.09 0.58
CA GLU A 86 -13.93 -13.94 1.31
C GLU A 86 -14.34 -12.47 1.44
N GLU A 87 -13.40 -11.59 1.77
CA GLU A 87 -13.64 -10.15 1.90
C GLU A 87 -13.59 -9.40 0.56
N GLY A 88 -13.32 -10.10 -0.55
CA GLY A 88 -13.18 -9.47 -1.87
C GLY A 88 -12.05 -8.43 -1.94
N ALA A 89 -11.02 -8.64 -1.11
CA ALA A 89 -9.82 -7.81 -1.03
C ALA A 89 -8.65 -8.43 -1.81
N THR A 90 -8.95 -9.27 -2.80
CA THR A 90 -7.93 -9.93 -3.62
C THR A 90 -7.10 -8.89 -4.37
N MET A 91 -5.85 -8.76 -3.98
CA MET A 91 -4.82 -8.19 -4.84
C MET A 91 -4.46 -9.26 -5.89
N GLY A 92 -5.30 -9.45 -6.89
CA GLY A 92 -4.86 -10.15 -8.10
C GLY A 92 -3.64 -9.42 -8.70
N CYS A 93 -2.92 -10.05 -9.63
CA CYS A 93 -1.78 -9.43 -10.36
C CYS A 93 -2.12 -8.02 -10.90
N GLY A 94 -3.40 -7.70 -11.10
CA GLY A 94 -3.90 -6.36 -11.40
C GLY A 94 -3.61 -5.30 -10.33
N GLY A 95 -3.63 -5.62 -9.05
CA GLY A 95 -3.41 -4.61 -7.99
C GLY A 95 -2.00 -4.03 -7.97
N CYS A 96 -0.98 -4.87 -8.16
CA CYS A 96 0.42 -4.42 -8.30
C CYS A 96 0.65 -3.70 -9.62
N LEU A 97 0.05 -4.19 -10.72
CA LEU A 97 0.21 -3.58 -12.04
C LEU A 97 -0.35 -2.15 -12.08
N TRP A 98 -1.49 -1.94 -11.42
CA TRP A 98 -2.11 -0.59 -11.35
C TRP A 98 -1.31 0.39 -10.48
N SER A 99 -0.55 -0.08 -9.50
CA SER A 99 0.35 0.79 -8.72
C SER A 99 1.58 1.24 -9.52
N LEU A 100 1.97 0.48 -10.56
CA LEU A 100 3.05 0.83 -11.48
C LEU A 100 2.61 1.71 -12.66
N LEU A 101 1.31 1.92 -12.84
CA LEU A 101 0.77 2.71 -13.95
C LEU A 101 1.36 4.13 -14.06
N PRO A 102 1.59 4.88 -12.95
CA PRO A 102 2.25 6.18 -13.03
C PRO A 102 3.67 6.10 -13.61
N MET A 103 4.41 5.02 -13.34
CA MET A 103 5.75 4.81 -13.91
C MET A 103 5.69 4.49 -15.41
N LEU A 104 4.68 3.72 -15.85
CA LEU A 104 4.48 3.43 -17.28
C LEU A 104 4.15 4.69 -18.09
N ILE A 105 3.50 5.67 -17.48
CA ILE A 105 3.17 6.96 -18.11
C ILE A 105 4.39 7.90 -18.11
N LEU A 106 5.21 7.81 -17.06
CA LEU A 106 6.37 8.66 -16.89
C LEU A 106 7.39 8.53 -18.03
N ILE A 107 7.68 7.30 -18.47
CA ILE A 107 8.68 7.04 -19.52
C ILE A 107 8.28 7.69 -20.86
N PRO A 108 7.05 7.50 -21.39
CA PRO A 108 6.59 8.19 -22.58
C PRO A 108 6.56 9.71 -22.44
N LEU A 109 6.07 10.20 -21.31
CA LEU A 109 6.03 11.65 -21.08
C LEU A 109 7.44 12.26 -21.03
N TYR A 110 8.38 11.58 -20.38
CA TYR A 110 9.77 12.01 -20.36
C TYR A 110 10.35 12.10 -21.76
N GLN A 111 10.01 11.15 -22.64
CA GLN A 111 10.44 11.22 -24.05
C GLN A 111 9.85 12.43 -24.78
N VAL A 112 8.56 12.74 -24.58
CA VAL A 112 7.92 13.94 -25.15
C VAL A 112 8.59 15.21 -24.66
N ILE A 113 8.86 15.32 -23.36
CA ILE A 113 9.53 16.50 -22.76
C ILE A 113 10.96 16.63 -23.30
N ARG A 114 11.69 15.53 -23.41
CA ARG A 114 13.09 15.54 -23.88
C ARG A 114 13.25 15.80 -25.39
N GLN A 115 12.29 15.31 -26.16
CA GLN A 115 12.32 15.38 -27.64
C GLN A 115 11.11 16.15 -28.19
N PRO A 116 10.91 17.41 -27.78
CA PRO A 116 9.72 18.15 -28.15
C PRO A 116 9.63 18.46 -29.65
N MET A 117 10.75 18.56 -30.34
CA MET A 117 10.75 18.79 -31.78
C MET A 117 10.17 17.61 -32.58
N VAL A 118 10.44 16.36 -32.10
CA VAL A 118 9.90 15.16 -32.74
C VAL A 118 8.43 14.97 -32.38
N TYR A 119 8.06 15.06 -31.07
CA TYR A 119 6.75 14.67 -30.62
C TYR A 119 5.69 15.78 -30.59
N MET A 120 6.11 17.06 -30.42
CA MET A 120 5.19 18.18 -30.40
C MET A 120 5.23 18.97 -31.74
N LEU A 121 6.42 19.23 -32.27
CA LEU A 121 6.53 19.93 -33.54
C LEU A 121 6.46 19.00 -34.77
N HIS A 122 6.42 17.68 -34.53
CA HIS A 122 6.24 16.63 -35.53
C HIS A 122 7.32 16.61 -36.63
N GLU A 123 8.53 17.06 -36.27
CA GLU A 123 9.68 17.00 -37.16
C GLU A 123 10.27 15.59 -37.23
N SER A 124 10.81 15.22 -38.40
CA SER A 124 11.56 13.97 -38.51
C SER A 124 12.86 14.04 -37.71
N LEU A 125 13.29 12.90 -37.15
CA LEU A 125 14.54 12.86 -36.38
C LEU A 125 15.75 13.31 -37.19
N GLU A 126 15.76 13.01 -38.48
CA GLU A 126 16.81 13.46 -39.44
C GLU A 126 16.83 14.98 -39.52
N ASN A 127 15.66 15.58 -39.73
CA ASN A 127 15.52 17.04 -39.83
C ASN A 127 15.90 17.73 -38.49
N VAL A 128 15.49 17.16 -37.38
CA VAL A 128 15.85 17.66 -36.05
C VAL A 128 17.35 17.64 -35.82
N ASN A 129 18.04 16.57 -36.22
CA ASN A 129 19.50 16.50 -36.11
C ASN A 129 20.20 17.55 -37.01
N ALA A 130 19.72 17.72 -38.21
CA ALA A 130 20.24 18.75 -39.13
C ALA A 130 20.04 20.17 -38.54
N ILE A 131 18.89 20.47 -37.95
CA ILE A 131 18.62 21.75 -37.27
C ILE A 131 19.59 21.95 -36.10
N ILE A 132 19.78 20.92 -35.27
CA ILE A 132 20.70 20.98 -34.12
C ILE A 132 22.13 21.25 -34.59
N ASP A 133 22.58 20.61 -35.68
CA ASP A 133 23.92 20.76 -36.22
C ASP A 133 24.14 22.21 -36.76
N VAL A 134 23.14 22.79 -37.41
CA VAL A 134 23.18 24.19 -37.87
C VAL A 134 23.27 25.13 -36.66
N ILE A 135 22.45 24.97 -35.67
CA ILE A 135 22.47 25.84 -34.45
C ILE A 135 23.80 25.68 -33.69
N LYS A 136 24.32 24.44 -33.54
CA LYS A 136 25.65 24.20 -32.98
C LYS A 136 26.78 24.81 -33.75
N GLY A 137 26.70 24.81 -35.06
CA GLY A 137 27.67 25.45 -35.94
C GLY A 137 27.67 26.98 -35.82
N ALA A 138 26.49 27.56 -35.55
CA ALA A 138 26.33 29.01 -35.38
C ALA A 138 26.70 29.48 -33.95
N ASP A 139 26.26 28.77 -32.94
CA ASP A 139 26.58 29.03 -31.55
C ASP A 139 26.57 27.72 -30.72
N GLY A 140 27.72 27.07 -30.65
CA GLY A 140 27.90 25.84 -29.87
C GLY A 140 27.88 26.06 -28.36
N SER A 141 28.00 27.30 -27.86
CA SER A 141 28.00 27.59 -26.42
C SER A 141 26.65 27.40 -25.75
N LEU A 142 25.56 27.38 -26.54
CA LEU A 142 24.21 27.14 -26.07
C LEU A 142 24.00 25.68 -25.60
N PHE A 143 24.82 24.77 -26.10
CA PHE A 143 24.69 23.34 -25.84
C PHE A 143 25.69 22.89 -24.77
N GLY A 144 25.21 22.05 -23.83
CA GLY A 144 26.09 21.44 -22.85
C GLY A 144 26.97 20.32 -23.44
N GLU A 145 27.89 19.81 -22.65
CA GLU A 145 28.75 18.68 -23.03
C GLU A 145 27.95 17.39 -23.35
N ASN A 146 26.74 17.27 -22.80
CA ASN A 146 25.89 16.13 -23.01
C ASN A 146 24.76 16.41 -23.98
N ASN A 147 24.77 15.71 -25.11
CA ASN A 147 23.79 15.85 -26.23
C ASN A 147 22.35 15.43 -25.84
N TYR A 148 22.12 15.07 -24.59
CA TYR A 148 20.88 14.44 -24.17
C TYR A 148 19.65 15.35 -24.23
N TYR A 149 19.86 16.68 -24.09
CA TYR A 149 18.80 17.69 -24.11
C TYR A 149 18.90 18.68 -25.26
N ASP A 150 19.69 18.35 -26.29
CA ASP A 150 19.93 19.23 -27.43
C ASP A 150 18.63 19.66 -28.13
N GLN A 151 17.63 18.79 -28.20
CA GLN A 151 16.34 19.14 -28.79
C GLN A 151 15.60 20.23 -28.01
N LEU A 152 15.70 20.23 -26.68
CA LEU A 152 15.10 21.28 -25.84
C LEU A 152 15.78 22.63 -26.11
N THR A 153 17.10 22.63 -26.14
CA THR A 153 17.91 23.82 -26.45
C THR A 153 17.59 24.32 -27.85
N ALA A 154 17.59 23.43 -28.85
CA ALA A 154 17.25 23.78 -30.22
C ALA A 154 15.83 24.35 -30.36
N ALA A 155 14.83 23.67 -29.73
CA ALA A 155 13.43 24.13 -29.77
C ALA A 155 13.22 25.51 -29.13
N ARG A 156 14.03 25.86 -28.12
CA ARG A 156 14.02 27.17 -27.46
C ARG A 156 14.57 28.26 -28.37
N HIS A 157 15.75 28.03 -28.96
CA HIS A 157 16.50 29.01 -29.71
C HIS A 157 16.22 29.00 -31.24
N LEU A 158 15.31 28.11 -31.66
CA LEU A 158 14.99 27.95 -33.08
C LEU A 158 14.61 29.27 -33.77
N PRO A 159 13.80 30.18 -33.16
CA PRO A 159 13.48 31.46 -33.75
C PRO A 159 14.71 32.34 -34.04
N ASP A 160 15.75 32.25 -33.21
CA ASP A 160 16.95 33.07 -33.28
C ASP A 160 17.83 32.65 -34.49
N PHE A 161 17.73 31.38 -34.93
CA PHE A 161 18.56 30.80 -35.97
C PHE A 161 17.81 30.48 -37.27
N LEU A 162 16.60 31.02 -37.45
CA LEU A 162 15.79 30.75 -38.66
C LEU A 162 16.48 31.02 -39.96
N ASN A 163 17.26 32.10 -40.04
CA ASN A 163 17.99 32.45 -41.25
C ASN A 163 19.07 31.44 -41.59
N ALA A 164 19.87 31.03 -40.61
CA ALA A 164 20.90 30.00 -40.78
C ALA A 164 20.30 28.64 -41.19
N ILE A 165 19.17 28.28 -40.64
CA ILE A 165 18.45 27.03 -40.97
C ILE A 165 17.93 27.06 -42.40
N LYS A 166 17.38 28.20 -42.83
CA LYS A 166 16.93 28.39 -44.24
C LYS A 166 18.10 28.39 -45.22
N GLU A 167 19.21 29.06 -44.88
CA GLU A 167 20.42 29.04 -45.70
C GLU A 167 21.03 27.65 -45.86
N ALA A 168 20.89 26.80 -44.82
CA ALA A 168 21.26 25.40 -44.90
C ALA A 168 20.30 24.53 -45.73
N GLY A 169 19.23 25.10 -46.28
CA GLY A 169 18.26 24.41 -47.15
C GLY A 169 17.30 23.48 -46.35
N ILE A 170 17.22 23.64 -45.04
CA ILE A 170 16.33 22.84 -44.20
C ILE A 170 14.93 23.42 -44.26
N SER A 171 13.94 22.58 -44.61
CA SER A 171 12.52 22.94 -44.62
C SER A 171 11.83 22.30 -43.40
N PHE A 172 10.97 23.06 -42.74
CA PHE A 172 10.17 22.57 -41.62
C PHE A 172 8.96 21.76 -42.13
N ALA A 173 8.63 20.66 -41.42
CA ALA A 173 7.43 19.88 -41.67
C ALA A 173 6.16 20.68 -41.38
N ASN A 174 6.25 21.65 -40.47
CA ASN A 174 5.17 22.53 -40.07
C ASN A 174 5.69 23.98 -39.97
N GLU A 175 4.99 24.95 -40.54
CA GLU A 175 5.34 26.37 -40.40
C GLU A 175 5.42 26.86 -38.95
N LYS A 176 4.64 26.23 -38.06
CA LYS A 176 4.67 26.53 -36.63
C LYS A 176 5.98 26.15 -35.95
N THR A 177 6.72 25.19 -36.50
CA THR A 177 8.03 24.81 -35.99
C THR A 177 8.97 26.01 -35.94
N ALA A 178 8.90 26.90 -36.92
CA ALA A 178 9.70 28.12 -36.97
C ALA A 178 9.54 29.04 -35.73
N GLN A 179 8.42 28.96 -35.02
CA GLN A 179 8.18 29.76 -33.82
C GLN A 179 8.87 29.22 -32.56
N GLY A 180 9.41 27.98 -32.64
CA GLY A 180 9.99 27.30 -31.49
C GLY A 180 8.99 27.04 -30.36
N LEU A 181 9.52 26.75 -29.19
CA LEU A 181 8.72 26.50 -28.00
C LEU A 181 9.10 27.47 -26.87
N ASN A 182 8.08 28.12 -26.29
CA ASN A 182 8.26 28.99 -25.14
C ASN A 182 8.23 28.22 -23.83
N PHE A 183 9.40 27.92 -23.28
CA PHE A 183 9.58 27.22 -22.03
C PHE A 183 9.49 28.15 -20.80
N ASN A 184 9.39 29.46 -20.98
CA ASN A 184 9.30 30.39 -19.88
C ASN A 184 7.91 30.30 -19.21
N PHE A 185 7.92 29.90 -17.97
CA PHE A 185 6.74 29.83 -17.12
C PHE A 185 6.99 30.59 -15.82
N LEU A 186 6.26 31.66 -15.59
CA LEU A 186 6.41 32.57 -14.44
C LEU A 186 7.86 33.12 -14.29
N GLY A 187 8.58 33.32 -15.37
CA GLY A 187 9.97 33.76 -15.35
C GLY A 187 11.00 32.64 -15.10
N ILE A 188 10.55 31.38 -15.09
CA ILE A 188 11.39 30.21 -14.91
C ILE A 188 11.45 29.44 -16.23
N ASP A 189 12.63 29.12 -16.70
CA ASP A 189 12.81 28.27 -17.87
C ASP A 189 12.64 26.79 -17.53
N LEU A 190 11.53 26.20 -17.96
CA LEU A 190 11.22 24.81 -17.70
C LEU A 190 12.05 23.82 -18.54
N GLY A 191 12.70 24.29 -19.60
CA GLY A 191 13.58 23.46 -20.43
C GLY A 191 14.96 23.23 -19.81
N GLN A 192 15.35 24.02 -18.81
CA GLN A 192 16.65 23.87 -18.15
C GLN A 192 16.66 22.77 -17.09
N GLN A 193 17.84 22.20 -16.83
CA GLN A 193 18.07 21.37 -15.65
C GLN A 193 18.28 22.24 -14.42
N PRO A 194 17.57 21.96 -13.29
CA PRO A 194 17.81 22.67 -12.05
C PRO A 194 19.23 22.42 -11.51
N VAL A 195 19.93 23.48 -11.10
CA VAL A 195 21.27 23.36 -10.52
C VAL A 195 21.17 23.01 -9.05
N PHE A 196 21.69 21.84 -8.66
CA PHE A 196 21.68 21.40 -7.27
C PHE A 196 22.67 22.17 -6.38
N ASN A 197 23.87 22.46 -6.92
CA ASN A 197 24.93 23.15 -6.18
C ASN A 197 24.74 24.66 -6.19
N VAL A 198 24.04 25.19 -5.21
CA VAL A 198 23.76 26.64 -5.04
C VAL A 198 24.98 27.51 -4.76
N PHE A 199 26.13 26.92 -4.49
CA PHE A 199 27.42 27.62 -4.29
C PHE A 199 28.42 27.34 -5.42
N GLY A 200 27.97 26.66 -6.48
CA GLY A 200 28.80 26.30 -7.63
C GLY A 200 28.89 27.43 -8.67
N PRO A 201 29.81 27.30 -9.64
CA PRO A 201 30.01 28.30 -10.68
C PRO A 201 28.81 28.44 -11.64
N ASN A 202 27.97 27.43 -11.73
CA ASN A 202 26.79 27.39 -12.60
C ASN A 202 25.53 27.96 -11.92
N TRP A 203 25.63 28.49 -10.68
CA TRP A 203 24.52 29.07 -9.98
C TRP A 203 24.50 30.59 -10.14
N ALA A 204 23.32 31.11 -10.46
CA ALA A 204 23.05 32.54 -10.40
C ALA A 204 21.91 32.82 -9.43
N TRP A 205 22.03 33.93 -8.68
CA TRP A 205 21.00 34.38 -7.74
C TRP A 205 19.94 35.21 -8.46
N ASP A 206 19.33 34.62 -9.48
CA ASP A 206 18.19 35.18 -10.18
C ASP A 206 16.95 34.30 -9.98
N TRP A 207 15.77 34.85 -10.35
CA TRP A 207 14.52 34.16 -10.17
C TRP A 207 14.44 32.86 -11.01
N ASN A 208 15.08 32.81 -12.14
CA ASN A 208 15.08 31.62 -13.01
C ASN A 208 15.78 30.44 -12.33
N HIS A 209 16.98 30.62 -11.78
CA HIS A 209 17.72 29.55 -11.09
C HIS A 209 17.06 29.17 -9.77
N VAL A 210 16.64 30.15 -8.97
CA VAL A 210 15.96 29.88 -7.69
C VAL A 210 14.63 29.17 -7.93
N GLY A 211 13.84 29.60 -8.90
CA GLY A 211 12.57 28.98 -9.24
C GLY A 211 12.74 27.56 -9.76
N ALA A 212 13.70 27.33 -10.67
CA ALA A 212 14.01 26.00 -11.18
C ALA A 212 14.46 25.05 -10.07
N PHE A 213 15.25 25.52 -9.09
CA PHE A 213 15.65 24.76 -7.90
C PHE A 213 14.47 24.42 -6.98
N LEU A 214 13.53 25.34 -6.80
CA LEU A 214 12.37 25.13 -5.95
C LEU A 214 11.38 24.11 -6.50
N ILE A 215 11.24 23.98 -7.82
CA ILE A 215 10.27 23.06 -8.45
C ILE A 215 10.50 21.59 -8.01
N PRO A 216 11.70 20.99 -8.07
CA PRO A 216 11.97 19.66 -7.55
C PRO A 216 11.68 19.53 -6.05
N LEU A 217 12.02 20.55 -5.25
CA LEU A 217 11.73 20.57 -3.81
C LEU A 217 10.22 20.55 -3.53
N LEU A 218 9.45 21.37 -4.23
CA LEU A 218 7.99 21.38 -4.15
C LEU A 218 7.39 20.04 -4.61
N SER A 219 7.95 19.43 -5.65
CA SER A 219 7.54 18.11 -6.12
C SER A 219 7.76 17.04 -5.05
N GLY A 220 8.98 16.94 -4.50
CA GLY A 220 9.29 16.00 -3.42
C GLY A 220 8.45 16.26 -2.17
N GLY A 221 8.32 17.52 -1.76
CA GLY A 221 7.47 17.93 -0.64
C GLY A 221 5.99 17.55 -0.81
N SER A 222 5.44 17.78 -2.00
CA SER A 222 4.06 17.40 -2.32
C SER A 222 3.84 15.87 -2.25
N GLN A 223 4.83 15.07 -2.62
CA GLN A 223 4.78 13.61 -2.54
C GLN A 223 4.79 13.13 -1.08
N VAL A 224 5.65 13.70 -0.23
CA VAL A 224 5.68 13.40 1.21
C VAL A 224 4.33 13.75 1.85
N LEU A 225 3.78 14.92 1.55
CA LEU A 225 2.50 15.36 2.05
C LEU A 225 1.35 14.44 1.59
N SER A 226 1.31 14.12 0.30
CA SER A 226 0.33 13.21 -0.30
C SER A 226 0.35 11.84 0.40
N MET A 227 1.54 11.32 0.64
CA MET A 227 1.73 10.01 1.26
C MET A 227 1.32 10.02 2.75
N HIS A 228 1.67 11.08 3.48
CA HIS A 228 1.25 11.24 4.88
C HIS A 228 -0.27 11.32 5.01
N LEU A 229 -0.93 12.12 4.17
CA LEU A 229 -2.39 12.21 4.12
C LEU A 229 -3.03 10.88 3.74
N SER A 230 -2.47 10.17 2.77
CA SER A 230 -2.95 8.85 2.35
C SER A 230 -2.85 7.82 3.48
N GLN A 231 -1.75 7.79 4.25
CA GLN A 231 -1.61 6.91 5.40
C GLN A 231 -2.63 7.19 6.49
N LYS A 232 -2.79 8.46 6.87
CA LYS A 232 -3.78 8.87 7.87
C LYS A 232 -5.19 8.43 7.49
N THR A 233 -5.55 8.57 6.22
CA THR A 233 -6.86 8.16 5.69
C THR A 233 -7.03 6.65 5.58
N ASN A 234 -5.99 5.92 5.21
CA ASN A 234 -6.04 4.45 5.15
C ASN A 234 -6.13 3.83 6.55
N ASN A 235 -5.38 4.34 7.52
CA ASN A 235 -5.43 3.86 8.90
C ASN A 235 -6.81 4.07 9.55
N SER A 236 -7.57 5.06 9.11
CA SER A 236 -8.92 5.34 9.63
C SER A 236 -9.98 4.31 9.26
N VAL A 237 -9.70 3.40 8.33
CA VAL A 237 -10.64 2.35 7.88
C VAL A 237 -10.27 0.96 8.36
N ILE A 238 -9.25 0.81 9.22
CA ILE A 238 -8.85 -0.46 9.81
C ILE A 238 -9.81 -0.80 10.94
N THR A 239 -10.47 -1.95 10.85
CA THR A 239 -11.48 -2.42 11.81
C THR A 239 -11.18 -3.85 12.26
N ASP A 240 -11.63 -4.20 13.48
CA ASP A 240 -11.67 -5.55 13.97
C ASP A 240 -12.75 -6.41 13.28
N GLU A 241 -12.94 -7.65 13.74
CA GLU A 241 -13.96 -8.57 13.18
C GLU A 241 -15.39 -8.03 13.33
N ASN A 242 -15.64 -7.20 14.35
CA ASN A 242 -16.95 -6.63 14.66
C ASN A 242 -17.22 -5.30 13.97
N GLY A 243 -16.26 -4.78 13.19
CA GLY A 243 -16.36 -3.49 12.51
C GLY A 243 -15.97 -2.29 13.39
N ILE A 244 -15.34 -2.52 14.55
CA ILE A 244 -14.84 -1.45 15.43
C ILE A 244 -13.45 -1.03 14.98
N GLN A 245 -13.18 0.28 14.95
CA GLN A 245 -11.89 0.81 14.53
C GLN A 245 -10.77 0.42 15.50
N ASP A 246 -9.79 -0.34 15.03
CA ASP A 246 -8.60 -0.73 15.79
C ASP A 246 -7.40 0.17 15.44
N LYS A 247 -7.13 1.16 16.30
CA LYS A 247 -6.03 2.11 16.12
C LYS A 247 -4.66 1.51 16.42
N GLU A 248 -4.58 0.58 17.39
CA GLU A 248 -3.30 -0.03 17.76
C GLU A 248 -2.80 -1.00 16.69
N ALA A 249 -3.69 -1.83 16.16
CA ALA A 249 -3.36 -2.71 15.04
C ALA A 249 -3.00 -1.90 13.78
N ALA A 250 -3.64 -0.74 13.57
CA ALA A 250 -3.31 0.17 12.46
C ALA A 250 -1.87 0.67 12.54
N GLU A 251 -1.41 1.08 13.74
CA GLU A 251 -0.06 1.63 13.94
C GLU A 251 1.04 0.56 13.93
N LYS A 252 0.74 -0.64 14.43
CA LYS A 252 1.67 -1.77 14.54
C LYS A 252 1.72 -2.63 13.27
N SER A 253 0.89 -2.34 12.28
CA SER A 253 0.80 -3.17 11.08
C SER A 253 2.12 -3.21 10.29
N GLN A 254 2.47 -4.36 9.75
CA GLN A 254 3.63 -4.52 8.86
C GLN A 254 3.52 -3.60 7.63
N SER A 255 2.30 -3.35 7.16
CA SER A 255 2.03 -2.37 6.11
C SER A 255 2.38 -0.94 6.54
N ALA A 256 2.18 -0.57 7.81
CA ALA A 256 2.59 0.74 8.32
C ALA A 256 4.12 0.89 8.37
N GLN A 257 4.86 -0.16 8.74
CA GLN A 257 6.33 -0.14 8.74
C GLN A 257 6.90 -0.09 7.31
N GLN A 258 6.38 -0.91 6.41
CA GLN A 258 6.77 -0.91 5.00
C GLN A 258 6.43 0.42 4.32
N SER A 259 5.27 1.01 4.66
CA SER A 259 4.89 2.33 4.20
C SER A 259 5.82 3.43 4.69
N LYS A 260 6.33 3.36 5.92
CA LYS A 260 7.32 4.33 6.44
C LYS A 260 8.63 4.29 5.65
N MET A 261 9.12 3.13 5.29
CA MET A 261 10.34 3.01 4.47
C MET A 261 10.12 3.54 3.04
N MET A 262 9.02 3.17 2.39
CA MET A 262 8.66 3.71 1.08
C MET A 262 8.37 5.21 1.11
N MET A 263 7.85 5.72 2.22
CA MET A 263 7.54 7.14 2.41
C MET A 263 8.76 8.05 2.22
N TRP A 264 9.94 7.61 2.60
CA TRP A 264 11.17 8.38 2.45
C TRP A 264 11.95 8.04 1.17
N MET A 265 11.94 6.78 0.77
CA MET A 265 12.70 6.32 -0.40
C MET A 265 12.20 6.96 -1.69
N PHE A 266 10.89 6.96 -1.93
CA PHE A 266 10.32 7.46 -3.19
C PHE A 266 10.47 8.99 -3.38
N PRO A 267 10.15 9.86 -2.40
CA PRO A 267 10.39 11.29 -2.50
C PRO A 267 11.87 11.67 -2.64
N LEU A 268 12.78 10.97 -1.93
CA LEU A 268 14.21 11.21 -2.07
C LEU A 268 14.72 10.85 -3.46
N MET A 269 14.27 9.71 -4.00
CA MET A 269 14.60 9.31 -5.36
C MET A 269 14.05 10.30 -6.38
N SER A 270 12.79 10.74 -6.23
CA SER A 270 12.18 11.71 -7.15
C SER A 270 12.83 13.10 -7.05
N LEU A 271 13.28 13.49 -5.86
CA LEU A 271 14.04 14.72 -5.66
C LEU A 271 15.38 14.64 -6.42
N TRP A 272 16.11 13.55 -6.23
CA TRP A 272 17.39 13.35 -6.94
C TRP A 272 17.21 13.35 -8.46
N ILE A 273 16.21 12.62 -8.96
CA ILE A 273 15.89 12.62 -10.39
C ILE A 273 15.48 14.03 -10.84
N GLY A 274 14.70 14.77 -10.04
CA GLY A 274 14.24 16.10 -10.37
C GLY A 274 15.35 17.13 -10.64
N PHE A 275 16.55 16.91 -10.07
CA PHE A 275 17.74 17.70 -10.37
C PHE A 275 18.54 17.19 -11.57
N THR A 276 18.22 16.01 -12.10
CA THR A 276 18.92 15.42 -13.28
C THR A 276 18.12 15.56 -14.56
N VAL A 277 16.88 16.01 -14.49
CA VAL A 277 15.96 16.16 -15.61
C VAL A 277 15.52 17.61 -15.77
N PRO A 278 14.97 18.02 -16.94
CA PRO A 278 14.42 19.36 -17.11
C PRO A 278 13.34 19.70 -16.07
N ALA A 279 13.30 20.97 -15.63
CA ALA A 279 12.37 21.46 -14.61
C ALA A 279 10.89 21.19 -14.97
N ALA A 280 10.56 21.09 -16.26
CA ALA A 280 9.26 20.69 -16.78
C ALA A 280 8.76 19.36 -16.19
N LEU A 281 9.62 18.33 -16.08
CA LEU A 281 9.22 17.04 -15.54
C LEU A 281 8.92 17.13 -14.04
N SER A 282 9.72 17.90 -13.31
CA SER A 282 9.47 18.15 -11.88
C SER A 282 8.18 18.95 -11.65
N LEU A 283 7.84 19.89 -12.54
CA LEU A 283 6.57 20.60 -12.53
C LEU A 283 5.40 19.64 -12.76
N TYR A 284 5.51 18.74 -13.74
CA TYR A 284 4.50 17.71 -13.98
C TYR A 284 4.29 16.82 -12.72
N TRP A 285 5.36 16.40 -12.06
CA TRP A 285 5.27 15.62 -10.83
C TRP A 285 4.63 16.40 -9.70
N PHE A 286 4.97 17.67 -9.54
CA PHE A 286 4.37 18.54 -8.54
C PHE A 286 2.84 18.65 -8.75
N ILE A 287 2.42 19.01 -9.94
CA ILE A 287 0.97 19.14 -10.28
C ILE A 287 0.27 17.80 -10.15
N GLY A 288 0.88 16.72 -10.67
CA GLY A 288 0.36 15.37 -10.52
C GLY A 288 0.21 14.94 -9.05
N GLY A 289 1.14 15.33 -8.17
CA GLY A 289 1.07 15.13 -6.73
C GLY A 289 -0.08 15.88 -6.07
N VAL A 290 -0.25 17.16 -6.41
CA VAL A 290 -1.36 17.98 -5.90
C VAL A 290 -2.72 17.43 -6.33
N VAL A 291 -2.87 17.09 -7.61
CA VAL A 291 -4.11 16.48 -8.12
C VAL A 291 -4.38 15.13 -7.44
N ALA A 292 -3.34 14.30 -7.25
CA ALA A 292 -3.46 13.03 -6.54
C ALA A 292 -3.90 13.20 -5.08
N MET A 293 -3.47 14.25 -4.37
CA MET A 293 -3.94 14.54 -3.02
C MET A 293 -5.45 14.84 -3.00
N VAL A 294 -5.91 15.69 -3.90
CA VAL A 294 -7.34 16.03 -4.02
C VAL A 294 -8.16 14.79 -4.39
N GLU A 295 -7.72 14.04 -5.38
CA GLU A 295 -8.33 12.78 -5.82
C GLU A 295 -8.43 11.78 -4.66
N ASN A 296 -7.33 11.57 -3.94
CA ASN A 296 -7.27 10.65 -2.81
C ASN A 296 -8.23 11.04 -1.69
N GLU A 297 -8.35 12.32 -1.38
CA GLU A 297 -9.28 12.82 -0.36
C GLU A 297 -10.75 12.61 -0.77
N ILE A 298 -11.10 12.94 -2.02
CA ILE A 298 -12.45 12.75 -2.56
C ILE A 298 -12.83 11.26 -2.55
N LEU A 299 -11.96 10.40 -3.10
CA LEU A 299 -12.22 8.96 -3.16
C LEU A 299 -12.30 8.34 -1.78
N THR A 300 -11.45 8.76 -0.84
CA THR A 300 -11.49 8.24 0.52
C THR A 300 -12.79 8.62 1.22
N LYS A 301 -13.22 9.87 1.14
CA LYS A 301 -14.51 10.30 1.71
C LYS A 301 -15.69 9.53 1.12
N HIS A 302 -15.65 9.28 -0.20
CA HIS A 302 -16.68 8.50 -0.89
C HIS A 302 -16.74 7.05 -0.41
N TYR A 303 -15.60 6.34 -0.43
CA TYR A 303 -15.57 4.93 -0.03
C TYR A 303 -15.73 4.73 1.48
N ARG A 304 -15.28 5.68 2.30
CA ARG A 304 -15.48 5.63 3.74
C ARG A 304 -16.96 5.58 4.11
N LYS A 305 -17.80 6.39 3.49
CA LYS A 305 -19.26 6.33 3.72
C LYS A 305 -19.85 4.95 3.45
N ILE A 306 -19.36 4.27 2.40
CA ILE A 306 -19.81 2.93 2.04
C ILE A 306 -19.36 1.93 3.12
N TYR A 307 -18.11 2.02 3.55
CA TYR A 307 -17.56 1.10 4.55
C TYR A 307 -18.12 1.33 5.95
N ASP A 308 -18.35 2.57 6.36
CA ASP A 308 -19.00 2.88 7.64
C ASP A 308 -20.43 2.28 7.70
N ALA A 309 -21.15 2.28 6.57
CA ALA A 309 -22.47 1.63 6.48
C ALA A 309 -22.35 0.09 6.57
N GLU A 310 -21.38 -0.52 5.88
CA GLU A 310 -21.11 -1.96 5.99
C GLU A 310 -20.72 -2.36 7.41
N ASP A 311 -19.88 -1.57 8.09
CA ASP A 311 -19.42 -1.83 9.46
C ASP A 311 -20.58 -1.69 10.46
N ALA A 312 -21.47 -0.73 10.27
CA ALA A 312 -22.68 -0.62 11.10
C ALA A 312 -23.59 -1.85 10.99
N ILE A 313 -23.69 -2.47 9.81
CA ILE A 313 -24.44 -3.72 9.63
C ILE A 313 -23.71 -4.89 10.29
N ARG A 314 -22.39 -4.98 10.15
CA ARG A 314 -21.59 -6.03 10.81
C ARG A 314 -21.68 -5.94 12.33
N LEU A 315 -21.57 -4.73 12.88
CA LEU A 315 -21.68 -4.49 14.31
C LEU A 315 -23.05 -4.92 14.87
N LYS A 316 -24.15 -4.58 14.16
CA LYS A 316 -25.48 -5.05 14.55
C LYS A 316 -25.58 -6.57 14.58
N LYS A 317 -25.08 -7.24 13.53
CA LYS A 317 -25.08 -8.71 13.48
C LYS A 317 -24.22 -9.33 14.59
N ALA A 318 -23.06 -8.73 14.90
CA ALA A 318 -22.21 -9.20 15.99
C ALA A 318 -22.92 -9.07 17.34
N MET A 319 -23.57 -7.94 17.64
CA MET A 319 -24.36 -7.72 18.84
C MET A 319 -25.55 -8.70 18.95
N GLU A 320 -26.23 -8.99 17.83
CA GLU A 320 -27.33 -9.98 17.80
C GLU A 320 -26.81 -11.39 18.10
N LEU A 321 -25.67 -11.78 17.53
CA LEU A 321 -25.06 -13.08 17.79
C LEU A 321 -24.60 -13.20 19.25
N GLU A 322 -23.96 -12.17 19.80
CA GLU A 322 -23.52 -12.11 21.19
C GLU A 322 -24.70 -12.19 22.14
N ALA A 323 -25.80 -11.50 21.83
CA ALA A 323 -27.05 -11.60 22.62
C ALA A 323 -27.65 -13.02 22.60
N ILE A 324 -27.63 -13.68 21.41
CA ILE A 324 -28.10 -15.06 21.28
C ILE A 324 -27.17 -16.03 22.03
N GLU A 325 -25.87 -15.83 22.00
CA GLU A 325 -24.93 -16.66 22.77
C GLU A 325 -25.06 -16.46 24.26
N ALA A 326 -25.18 -15.23 24.72
CA ALA A 326 -25.45 -14.92 26.13
C ALA A 326 -26.76 -15.56 26.64
N GLU A 327 -27.82 -15.52 25.83
CA GLU A 327 -29.09 -16.19 26.16
C GLU A 327 -28.94 -17.71 26.21
N LYS A 328 -28.21 -18.31 25.26
CA LYS A 328 -27.88 -19.75 25.29
C LYS A 328 -27.06 -20.14 26.52
N GLU A 329 -26.09 -19.30 26.91
CA GLU A 329 -25.29 -19.52 28.12
C GLU A 329 -26.16 -19.44 29.39
N ARG A 330 -27.06 -18.44 29.47
CA ARG A 330 -28.04 -18.36 30.57
C ARG A 330 -28.88 -19.62 30.64
N GLN A 331 -29.47 -20.07 29.53
CA GLN A 331 -30.27 -21.29 29.48
C GLN A 331 -29.45 -22.54 29.87
N ARG A 332 -28.16 -22.60 29.43
CA ARG A 332 -27.27 -23.69 29.86
C ARG A 332 -26.94 -23.60 31.32
N ALA A 333 -26.73 -22.42 31.91
CA ALA A 333 -26.49 -22.22 33.31
C ALA A 333 -27.74 -22.59 34.14
N GLU A 334 -28.94 -22.18 33.73
CA GLU A 334 -30.21 -22.56 34.36
C GLU A 334 -30.44 -24.09 34.32
N ARG A 335 -30.19 -24.72 33.16
CA ARG A 335 -30.28 -26.20 33.05
C ARG A 335 -29.27 -26.91 33.94
N ARG A 336 -28.05 -26.37 34.10
CA ARG A 336 -27.05 -26.91 35.03
C ARG A 336 -27.48 -26.71 36.49
N ALA A 337 -28.07 -25.57 36.85
CA ALA A 337 -28.59 -25.29 38.17
C ALA A 337 -29.79 -26.17 38.50
N ALA A 338 -30.69 -26.38 37.53
CA ALA A 338 -31.87 -27.24 37.70
C ALA A 338 -31.52 -28.76 37.78
N ASN A 339 -30.40 -29.16 37.19
CA ASN A 339 -29.93 -30.53 37.20
C ASN A 339 -28.41 -30.61 37.47
N PRO A 340 -28.01 -30.37 38.76
CA PRO A 340 -26.61 -30.36 39.16
C PRO A 340 -25.93 -31.72 38.94
N ASP A 341 -26.70 -32.79 38.95
CA ASP A 341 -26.22 -34.15 38.78
C ASP A 341 -26.02 -34.53 37.32
N GLY A 342 -26.55 -33.72 36.35
CA GLY A 342 -26.43 -33.97 34.95
C GLY A 342 -27.10 -35.28 34.46
N ILE A 343 -28.05 -35.77 35.23
CA ILE A 343 -28.79 -37.01 34.92
C ILE A 343 -30.00 -36.63 34.06
N THR A 344 -30.08 -37.16 32.85
CA THR A 344 -31.21 -37.02 31.92
C THR A 344 -31.69 -38.39 31.49
N GLU A 345 -32.88 -38.49 30.91
CA GLU A 345 -33.43 -39.75 30.40
C GLU A 345 -32.46 -40.47 29.42
N ASN A 346 -31.60 -39.75 28.77
CA ASN A 346 -30.58 -40.28 27.83
C ASN A 346 -29.22 -40.57 28.49
N THR A 347 -29.13 -40.47 29.83
CA THR A 347 -27.86 -40.76 30.50
C THR A 347 -27.54 -42.26 30.46
N SER A 348 -26.35 -42.61 29.96
CA SER A 348 -25.99 -44.02 29.76
C SER A 348 -26.03 -44.78 31.10
N LYS A 349 -26.55 -46.03 31.08
CA LYS A 349 -26.62 -46.94 32.25
C LYS A 349 -25.26 -47.04 32.96
N LYS A 350 -24.16 -46.97 32.20
CA LYS A 350 -22.79 -47.03 32.75
C LYS A 350 -22.46 -45.82 33.64
N LYS A 351 -22.90 -44.62 33.25
CA LYS A 351 -22.66 -43.38 34.01
C LYS A 351 -23.52 -43.36 35.30
N LEU A 352 -24.75 -43.80 35.21
CA LEU A 352 -25.63 -43.97 36.36
C LEU A 352 -25.05 -44.97 37.38
N GLN A 353 -24.58 -46.11 36.93
CA GLN A 353 -23.99 -47.15 37.74
C GLN A 353 -22.66 -46.68 38.40
N GLN A 354 -21.86 -45.89 37.66
CA GLN A 354 -20.63 -45.30 38.20
C GLN A 354 -20.93 -44.28 39.30
N LYS A 355 -21.96 -43.45 39.15
CA LYS A 355 -22.42 -42.50 40.19
C LYS A 355 -22.92 -43.22 41.42
N GLN A 356 -23.78 -44.24 41.26
CA GLN A 356 -24.27 -45.07 42.34
C GLN A 356 -23.15 -45.76 43.14
N ARG A 357 -22.10 -46.20 42.44
CA ARG A 357 -20.89 -46.76 43.08
C ARG A 357 -20.15 -45.70 43.90
N GLN A 358 -19.93 -44.49 43.33
CA GLN A 358 -19.27 -43.39 44.05
C GLN A 358 -20.08 -42.97 45.30
N GLU A 359 -21.41 -42.87 45.18
CA GLU A 359 -22.26 -42.55 46.32
C GLU A 359 -22.23 -43.63 47.35
N ALA A 360 -22.26 -44.94 47.01
CA ALA A 360 -22.14 -46.05 47.92
C ALA A 360 -20.76 -46.13 48.58
N GLU A 361 -19.69 -45.82 47.87
CA GLU A 361 -18.33 -45.73 48.45
C GLU A 361 -18.19 -44.54 49.38
N ALA A 362 -18.73 -43.38 49.03
CA ALA A 362 -18.77 -42.23 49.94
C ALA A 362 -19.56 -42.46 51.17
N ALA A 363 -20.74 -43.14 51.09
CA ALA A 363 -21.53 -43.52 52.19
C ALA A 363 -20.81 -44.54 53.11
N LYS A 364 -20.13 -45.52 52.56
CA LYS A 364 -19.27 -46.46 53.30
C LYS A 364 -18.13 -45.78 54.02
N ALA A 365 -17.44 -44.84 53.33
CA ALA A 365 -16.36 -44.05 53.92
C ALA A 365 -16.86 -43.18 55.10
N ALA A 366 -18.03 -42.53 54.92
CA ALA A 366 -18.64 -41.72 55.93
C ALA A 366 -19.03 -42.60 57.15
N ALA A 367 -19.65 -43.79 56.96
CA ALA A 367 -20.00 -44.74 58.02
C ALA A 367 -18.74 -45.30 58.72
N ALA A 368 -17.66 -45.55 58.00
CA ALA A 368 -16.38 -45.97 58.55
C ALA A 368 -15.75 -44.88 59.43
N LYS A 369 -15.80 -43.61 58.99
CA LYS A 369 -15.35 -42.48 59.82
C LYS A 369 -16.17 -42.29 61.07
N GLU A 370 -17.48 -42.43 61.00
CA GLU A 370 -18.38 -42.36 62.17
C GLU A 370 -18.10 -43.52 63.12
N TYR A 371 -17.86 -44.71 62.59
CA TYR A 371 -17.50 -45.88 63.44
C TYR A 371 -16.14 -45.71 64.12
N ALA A 372 -15.14 -45.24 63.45
CA ALA A 372 -13.79 -44.92 63.97
C ALA A 372 -13.88 -43.83 65.05
N ALA A 373 -14.67 -42.77 64.84
CA ALA A 373 -14.91 -41.72 65.83
C ALA A 373 -15.59 -42.21 67.08
N ARG A 374 -16.58 -43.13 66.99
CA ARG A 374 -17.27 -43.77 68.17
C ARG A 374 -16.34 -44.68 68.94
N LYS A 375 -15.34 -45.31 68.31
CA LYS A 375 -14.36 -46.19 68.97
C LYS A 375 -13.10 -45.50 69.46
N GLY A 376 -12.92 -44.19 69.22
CA GLY A 376 -11.74 -43.43 69.63
C GLY A 376 -10.43 -43.86 68.93
N ILE A 377 -10.53 -44.43 67.70
CA ILE A 377 -9.39 -44.78 66.89
C ILE A 377 -8.95 -43.52 66.22
N VAL A 378 -7.76 -42.96 66.56
CA VAL A 378 -7.14 -41.86 65.90
C VAL A 378 -6.60 -42.41 64.59
N GLU A 379 -7.14 -41.94 63.44
CA GLU A 379 -6.55 -42.22 62.13
C GLU A 379 -5.19 -41.53 62.07
N GLU A 380 -4.08 -42.29 61.96
CA GLU A 380 -2.86 -41.77 61.48
C GLU A 380 -3.12 -41.24 60.05
N GLU A 381 -2.77 -39.97 59.78
CA GLU A 381 -2.77 -39.39 58.41
C GLU A 381 -1.85 -40.23 57.55
N VAL A 382 -2.41 -41.24 56.88
CA VAL A 382 -1.73 -41.90 55.77
C VAL A 382 -1.73 -40.89 54.62
N GLU A 383 -0.56 -40.31 54.36
CA GLU A 383 -0.35 -39.60 53.11
C GLU A 383 -0.91 -40.48 51.97
N GLU A 384 -2.02 -40.06 51.39
CA GLU A 384 -2.56 -40.65 50.16
C GLU A 384 -1.50 -40.53 49.07
N LYS A 385 -0.59 -41.52 49.00
CA LYS A 385 0.11 -41.77 47.78
C LYS A 385 -0.95 -42.12 46.74
N THR A 386 -1.37 -41.14 45.94
CA THR A 386 -2.20 -41.34 44.78
C THR A 386 -1.43 -42.24 43.80
N THR A 387 -1.43 -43.53 44.07
CA THR A 387 -1.05 -44.53 43.09
C THR A 387 -2.17 -44.62 42.07
N LEU A 388 -2.10 -43.72 41.08
CA LEU A 388 -2.86 -43.93 39.84
C LEU A 388 -2.50 -45.33 39.34
N SER A 389 -3.48 -46.24 39.36
CA SER A 389 -3.34 -47.64 39.03
C SER A 389 -2.63 -47.85 37.71
N GLY A 390 -1.55 -48.53 37.74
CA GLY A 390 -0.79 -48.91 36.56
C GLY A 390 0.60 -49.37 36.99
N ILE A 391 1.15 -50.34 36.31
CA ILE A 391 2.52 -50.75 36.50
C ILE A 391 3.43 -49.59 36.19
N ALA A 392 4.29 -49.17 37.13
CA ALA A 392 5.08 -47.93 37.04
C ALA A 392 5.85 -47.75 35.73
N ASP A 393 6.23 -48.80 35.07
CA ASP A 393 7.11 -48.76 33.91
C ASP A 393 6.45 -48.96 32.53
N ARG A 394 5.11 -48.95 32.48
CA ARG A 394 4.40 -49.03 31.18
C ARG A 394 4.13 -47.63 30.57
N PRO A 395 4.72 -47.31 29.43
CA PRO A 395 4.68 -45.93 28.85
C PRO A 395 3.28 -45.44 28.47
N TYR A 396 2.32 -46.30 28.19
CA TYR A 396 0.99 -45.94 27.64
C TYR A 396 -0.19 -46.46 28.39
N CYS A 397 -0.09 -46.62 29.73
CA CYS A 397 -1.25 -47.03 30.49
C CYS A 397 -2.25 -45.88 30.68
N LYS A 398 -3.52 -46.11 30.30
CA LYS A 398 -4.64 -45.20 30.51
C LYS A 398 -4.81 -44.94 32.01
N GLY A 399 -4.68 -43.68 32.45
CA GLY A 399 -4.78 -43.26 33.83
C GLY A 399 -3.48 -42.89 34.54
N ARG A 400 -2.36 -42.81 33.83
CA ARG A 400 -1.07 -42.35 34.34
C ARG A 400 -0.94 -40.83 34.23
N ALA A 401 -0.46 -40.18 35.27
CA ALA A 401 -0.14 -38.75 35.20
C ALA A 401 0.99 -38.50 34.16
N TYR A 402 0.88 -37.40 33.45
CA TYR A 402 1.89 -36.95 32.51
C TYR A 402 3.17 -36.58 33.27
N ASP A 403 4.29 -37.24 32.95
CA ASP A 403 5.61 -36.90 33.47
C ASP A 403 6.45 -36.32 32.33
N PRO A 404 6.76 -35.00 32.40
CA PRO A 404 7.51 -34.30 31.31
C PRO A 404 8.96 -34.78 31.21
N ASN A 405 9.54 -35.41 32.27
CA ASN A 405 10.93 -35.82 32.32
C ASN A 405 11.16 -37.31 32.02
N ARG A 406 10.12 -38.03 31.61
CA ARG A 406 10.13 -39.48 31.41
C ARG A 406 11.14 -39.98 30.38
N TYR A 407 11.55 -39.13 29.45
CA TYR A 407 12.49 -39.48 28.36
C TYR A 407 13.82 -38.73 28.48
N SER A 408 14.03 -37.90 29.50
CA SER A 408 15.27 -37.15 29.68
C SER A 408 16.42 -37.98 30.33
N ASN A 409 16.14 -39.24 30.78
CA ASN A 409 17.10 -40.10 31.44
C ASN A 409 17.59 -41.29 30.54
N THR A 410 17.54 -41.15 29.21
CA THR A 410 18.19 -42.09 28.29
C THR A 410 19.45 -41.48 27.72
N GLU A 411 20.45 -41.25 28.59
CA GLU A 411 21.86 -41.24 28.21
C GLU A 411 22.54 -42.26 29.12
N GLU A 412 22.75 -43.47 28.56
CA GLU A 412 23.87 -44.36 28.72
C GLU A 412 23.96 -45.24 27.46
#